data_d2e0b89d062abadf3e0505a05038e3e7
#
_entry.id   d2e0b89d062abadf3e0505a05038e3e7
#
_cell.length_a   1.000
_cell.length_b   1.000
_cell.length_c   1.000
_cell.angle_alpha   90.00
_cell.angle_beta   90.00
_cell.angle_gamma   90.00
#
_symmetry.space_group_name_H-M   'P 1'
#
loop_
_entity.id
_entity.type
_entity.pdbx_description
1 polymer ?
#
loop_
_entity_poly.entity_id
_entity_poly.type
_entity_poly.pdbx_seq_one_letter_code
_entity_poly.pdbx_strand_id
1 'polypeptide(L)'
;GLYCPPNNYRAVVKKMSVKRIWVDADACPNVIKEILFRAANRVGIEVILVANQSIPVPRSRHIRSVRVGAGFDVADNHIVQQLAAGELVVTADIPLAAEVITKGCLALNPRGELYTEENIRQRLNMRDFMESLRSSGVDTGGPASFSKADRQAFANQLDRLLAR
;
A
#
# COMPACT_ATOMS: atom_id res chain seq x y z
N GLY A 1 14.55 25.35 -19.16
CA GLY A 1 14.06 24.10 -19.45
C GLY A 1 14.19 23.18 -18.31
N LEU A 2 13.16 23.15 -17.59
CA LEU A 2 13.15 22.29 -16.43
C LEU A 2 12.70 20.91 -16.85
N TYR A 3 13.61 20.27 -17.54
CA TYR A 3 13.43 18.87 -17.85
C TYR A 3 13.44 18.06 -16.56
N CYS A 4 12.35 17.32 -16.33
CA CYS A 4 12.29 16.37 -15.22
C CYS A 4 12.77 15.02 -15.74
N PRO A 5 13.99 14.63 -15.43
CA PRO A 5 14.47 13.33 -15.90
C PRO A 5 13.70 12.18 -15.27
N PRO A 6 13.62 11.03 -15.93
CA PRO A 6 12.87 9.89 -15.39
C PRO A 6 13.29 9.47 -13.97
N ASN A 7 14.53 9.75 -13.60
CA ASN A 7 15.01 9.46 -12.25
C ASN A 7 14.60 10.50 -11.22
N ASN A 8 13.95 11.57 -11.65
CA ASN A 8 13.50 12.61 -10.72
C ASN A 8 12.48 12.08 -9.72
N TYR A 9 11.66 11.13 -10.13
CA TYR A 9 10.76 10.45 -9.22
C TYR A 9 11.51 9.80 -8.06
N ARG A 10 12.64 9.13 -8.35
CA ARG A 10 13.49 8.53 -7.32
C ARG A 10 14.08 9.58 -6.37
N ALA A 11 14.49 10.72 -6.91
CA ALA A 11 15.02 11.81 -6.11
C ALA A 11 13.93 12.39 -5.20
N VAL A 12 12.72 12.55 -5.71
CA VAL A 12 11.57 13.02 -4.93
C VAL A 12 11.24 12.02 -3.82
N VAL A 13 11.17 10.74 -4.15
CA VAL A 13 10.89 9.68 -3.16
C VAL A 13 11.97 9.66 -2.06
N LYS A 14 13.25 9.81 -2.41
CA LYS A 14 14.34 9.86 -1.44
C LYS A 14 14.27 11.08 -0.54
N LYS A 15 13.84 12.22 -1.08
CA LYS A 15 13.70 13.46 -0.32
C LYS A 15 12.45 13.47 0.55
N MET A 16 11.45 12.67 0.20
CA MET A 16 10.22 12.57 0.95
C MET A 16 10.43 11.60 2.10
N SER A 17 10.65 12.14 3.30
CA SER A 17 10.55 11.31 4.49
C SER A 17 9.13 10.82 4.61
N VAL A 18 8.93 9.52 4.56
CA VAL A 18 7.62 8.93 4.83
C VAL A 18 7.26 9.22 6.27
N LYS A 19 6.19 9.97 6.48
CA LYS A 19 5.77 10.42 7.82
C LYS A 19 4.87 9.41 8.50
N ARG A 20 4.09 8.70 7.73
CA ARG A 20 3.05 7.80 8.23
C ARG A 20 2.79 6.71 7.23
N ILE A 21 2.43 5.52 7.73
CA ILE A 21 2.05 4.39 6.89
C ILE A 21 0.61 4.01 7.21
N TRP A 22 -0.25 4.04 6.21
CA TRP A 22 -1.62 3.57 6.29
C TRP A 22 -1.69 2.17 5.69
N VAL A 23 -2.37 1.26 6.35
CA VAL A 23 -2.46 -0.13 5.91
C VAL A 23 -3.92 -0.49 5.69
N ASP A 24 -4.22 -0.96 4.48
CA ASP A 24 -5.51 -1.59 4.14
C ASP A 24 -5.47 -3.00 4.73
N ALA A 25 -5.88 -3.11 6.00
CA ALA A 25 -5.49 -4.24 6.84
C ALA A 25 -6.32 -5.49 6.62
N ASP A 26 -7.55 -5.37 6.11
CA ASP A 26 -8.41 -6.54 5.89
C ASP A 26 -7.83 -7.48 4.84
N ALA A 27 -7.07 -6.94 3.88
CA ALA A 27 -6.48 -7.71 2.80
C ALA A 27 -4.95 -7.88 2.93
N CYS A 28 -4.37 -7.47 4.05
CA CYS A 28 -2.93 -7.52 4.24
C CYS A 28 -2.52 -8.81 4.95
N PRO A 29 -1.57 -9.59 4.39
CA PRO A 29 -1.10 -10.80 5.06
C PRO A 29 -0.47 -10.49 6.42
N ASN A 30 -0.63 -11.39 7.37
CA ASN A 30 -0.10 -11.21 8.73
C ASN A 30 1.41 -11.04 8.75
N VAL A 31 2.13 -11.77 7.89
CA VAL A 31 3.61 -11.66 7.81
C VAL A 31 4.03 -10.25 7.39
N ILE A 32 3.24 -9.60 6.56
CA ILE A 32 3.50 -8.22 6.12
C ILE A 32 3.19 -7.25 7.26
N LYS A 33 2.11 -7.46 7.99
CA LYS A 33 1.81 -6.66 9.19
C LYS A 33 2.96 -6.71 10.18
N GLU A 34 3.54 -7.90 10.40
CA GLU A 34 4.67 -8.05 11.31
C GLU A 34 5.90 -7.28 10.85
N ILE A 35 6.18 -7.28 9.55
CA ILE A 35 7.27 -6.47 8.99
C ILE A 35 7.03 -4.99 9.25
N LEU A 36 5.79 -4.54 9.04
CA LEU A 36 5.40 -3.15 9.29
C LEU A 36 5.54 -2.78 10.77
N PHE A 37 5.15 -3.68 11.66
CA PHE A 37 5.26 -3.44 13.11
C PHE A 37 6.72 -3.27 13.54
N ARG A 38 7.60 -4.13 13.04
CA ARG A 38 9.04 -4.04 13.34
C ARG A 38 9.63 -2.75 12.78
N ALA A 39 9.25 -2.39 11.56
CA ALA A 39 9.72 -1.14 10.95
C ALA A 39 9.24 0.08 11.71
N ALA A 40 7.98 0.09 12.18
CA ALA A 40 7.41 1.17 12.96
C ALA A 40 8.25 1.46 14.21
N ASN A 41 8.60 0.42 14.95
CA ASN A 41 9.37 0.54 16.18
C ASN A 41 10.84 0.87 15.91
N ARG A 42 11.42 0.31 14.86
CA ARG A 42 12.84 0.54 14.51
C ARG A 42 13.08 1.96 14.03
N VAL A 43 12.20 2.48 13.20
CA VAL A 43 12.36 3.79 12.56
C VAL A 43 11.66 4.90 13.36
N GLY A 44 10.68 4.53 14.18
CA GLY A 44 9.87 5.50 14.91
C GLY A 44 8.81 6.15 14.03
N ILE A 45 8.22 5.39 13.12
CA ILE A 45 7.19 5.87 12.21
C ILE A 45 5.83 5.34 12.62
N GLU A 46 4.79 6.15 12.47
CA GLU A 46 3.43 5.76 12.79
C GLU A 46 2.86 4.84 11.73
N VAL A 47 2.31 3.71 12.16
CA VAL A 47 1.61 2.74 11.32
C VAL A 47 0.17 2.62 11.77
N ILE A 48 -0.76 2.85 10.87
CA ILE A 48 -2.19 2.87 11.16
C ILE A 48 -2.87 1.79 10.31
N LEU A 49 -3.40 0.78 10.98
CA LEU A 49 -4.14 -0.29 10.31
C LEU A 49 -5.61 0.07 10.28
N VAL A 50 -6.16 0.16 9.07
CA VAL A 50 -7.58 0.46 8.88
C VAL A 50 -8.28 -0.82 8.41
N ALA A 51 -9.31 -1.22 9.14
CA ALA A 51 -10.03 -2.45 8.86
C ALA A 51 -11.50 -2.30 9.27
N ASN A 52 -12.36 -3.13 8.70
CA ASN A 52 -13.76 -3.17 9.14
C ASN A 52 -14.00 -4.18 10.26
N GLN A 53 -12.94 -4.73 10.81
CA GLN A 53 -12.95 -5.59 12.00
C GLN A 53 -11.81 -5.19 12.92
N SER A 54 -11.87 -5.62 14.18
CA SER A 54 -10.78 -5.39 15.12
C SER A 54 -9.56 -6.18 14.73
N ILE A 55 -8.43 -5.50 14.58
CA ILE A 55 -7.14 -6.11 14.25
C ILE A 55 -6.25 -6.03 15.51
N PRO A 56 -5.74 -7.17 16.01
CA PRO A 56 -4.80 -7.12 17.12
C PRO A 56 -3.50 -6.45 16.69
N VAL A 57 -3.03 -5.50 17.50
CA VAL A 57 -1.77 -4.80 17.24
C VAL A 57 -0.89 -4.89 18.48
N PRO A 58 0.45 -4.88 18.32
CA PRO A 58 1.34 -4.86 19.47
C PRO A 58 1.19 -3.55 20.23
N ARG A 59 1.56 -3.61 21.51
CA ARG A 59 1.54 -2.43 22.35
C ARG A 59 2.71 -1.52 21.97
N SER A 60 2.40 -0.45 21.26
CA SER A 60 3.41 0.50 20.78
C SER A 60 2.76 1.85 20.54
N ARG A 61 3.49 2.91 20.87
CA ARG A 61 3.02 4.28 20.59
C ARG A 61 3.07 4.61 19.09
N HIS A 62 3.73 3.75 18.29
CA HIS A 62 3.87 3.95 16.85
C HIS A 62 2.83 3.19 16.04
N ILE A 63 2.08 2.30 16.68
CA ILE A 63 1.17 1.38 15.98
C ILE A 63 -0.22 1.52 16.56
N ARG A 64 -1.20 1.76 15.72
CA ARG A 64 -2.61 1.77 16.13
C ARG A 64 -3.49 1.18 15.05
N SER A 65 -4.65 0.70 15.47
CA SER A 65 -5.66 0.22 14.55
C SER A 65 -6.88 1.12 14.60
N VAL A 66 -7.53 1.30 13.46
CA VAL A 66 -8.77 2.05 13.33
C VAL A 66 -9.81 1.11 12.75
N ARG A 67 -10.87 0.86 13.51
CA ARG A 67 -12.00 0.08 13.02
C ARG A 67 -13.00 1.01 12.36
N VAL A 68 -13.37 0.68 11.12
CA VAL A 68 -14.39 1.41 10.36
C VAL A 68 -15.63 0.54 10.18
N GLY A 69 -16.72 1.13 9.74
CA GLY A 69 -17.95 0.39 9.49
C GLY A 69 -17.78 -0.66 8.40
N ALA A 70 -18.56 -1.72 8.48
CA ALA A 70 -18.61 -2.70 7.41
C ALA A 70 -19.26 -2.07 6.18
N GLY A 71 -18.78 -2.45 5.01
CA GLY A 71 -19.31 -1.95 3.76
C GLY A 71 -18.23 -1.83 2.71
N PHE A 72 -18.66 -1.82 1.47
CA PHE A 72 -17.77 -1.69 0.34
C PHE A 72 -17.13 -0.31 0.37
N ASP A 73 -15.81 -0.26 0.22
CA ASP A 73 -14.99 0.96 0.14
C ASP A 73 -14.95 1.83 1.40
N VAL A 74 -15.49 1.40 2.53
CA VAL A 74 -15.48 2.24 3.74
C VAL A 74 -14.06 2.45 4.24
N ALA A 75 -13.25 1.39 4.29
CA ALA A 75 -11.86 1.48 4.70
C ALA A 75 -11.05 2.33 3.71
N ASP A 76 -11.27 2.11 2.42
CA ASP A 76 -10.58 2.86 1.36
C ASP A 76 -10.87 4.36 1.47
N ASN A 77 -12.13 4.70 1.63
CA ASN A 77 -12.56 6.10 1.76
C ASN A 77 -11.96 6.75 3.01
N HIS A 78 -11.90 6.02 4.12
CA HIS A 78 -11.29 6.53 5.34
C HIS A 78 -9.83 6.87 5.11
N ILE A 79 -9.07 5.95 4.49
CA ILE A 79 -7.66 6.17 4.19
C ILE A 79 -7.49 7.41 3.31
N VAL A 80 -8.22 7.49 2.21
CA VAL A 80 -8.11 8.60 1.26
C VAL A 80 -8.41 9.95 1.94
N GLN A 81 -9.42 9.99 2.80
CA GLN A 81 -9.80 11.21 3.49
C GLN A 81 -8.76 11.67 4.53
N GLN A 82 -8.03 10.74 5.13
CA GLN A 82 -7.05 11.04 6.16
C GLN A 82 -5.63 11.29 5.61
N LEU A 83 -5.37 10.92 4.36
CA LEU A 83 -4.03 11.03 3.78
C LEU A 83 -3.55 12.47 3.72
N ALA A 84 -2.29 12.67 4.10
CA ALA A 84 -1.53 13.88 3.84
C ALA A 84 -0.43 13.56 2.83
N ALA A 85 -0.01 14.57 2.07
CA ALA A 85 1.04 14.39 1.05
C ALA A 85 2.30 13.78 1.67
N GLY A 86 2.93 12.88 0.94
CA GLY A 86 4.18 12.22 1.36
C GLY A 86 3.99 11.03 2.26
N GLU A 87 2.76 10.57 2.46
CA GLU A 87 2.50 9.37 3.24
C GLU A 87 2.48 8.13 2.36
N LEU A 88 2.62 6.97 2.99
CA LEU A 88 2.65 5.67 2.32
C LEU A 88 1.37 4.89 2.63
N VAL A 89 0.79 4.26 1.63
CA VAL A 89 -0.35 3.35 1.81
C VAL A 89 0.06 1.96 1.34
N VAL A 90 -0.17 0.96 2.17
CA VAL A 90 0.06 -0.45 1.83
C VAL A 90 -1.29 -1.06 1.47
N THR A 91 -1.46 -1.43 0.22
CA THR A 91 -2.72 -1.99 -0.29
C THR A 91 -2.50 -2.83 -1.54
N ALA A 92 -3.33 -3.83 -1.72
CA ALA A 92 -3.43 -4.59 -2.96
C ALA A 92 -4.57 -4.09 -3.86
N ASP A 93 -5.35 -3.14 -3.37
CA ASP A 93 -6.49 -2.57 -4.11
C ASP A 93 -5.98 -1.54 -5.10
N ILE A 94 -6.08 -1.87 -6.39
CA ILE A 94 -5.52 -1.04 -7.45
C ILE A 94 -6.26 0.31 -7.59
N PRO A 95 -7.59 0.38 -7.55
CA PRO A 95 -8.28 1.66 -7.53
C PRO A 95 -7.87 2.55 -6.35
N LEU A 96 -7.70 2.00 -5.16
CA LEU A 96 -7.21 2.76 -4.01
C LEU A 96 -5.80 3.27 -4.25
N ALA A 97 -4.91 2.42 -4.78
CA ALA A 97 -3.55 2.83 -5.12
C ALA A 97 -3.53 4.01 -6.09
N ALA A 98 -4.41 3.99 -7.10
CA ALA A 98 -4.52 5.09 -8.07
C ALA A 98 -4.92 6.40 -7.40
N GLU A 99 -5.89 6.36 -6.48
CA GLU A 99 -6.31 7.56 -5.73
C GLU A 99 -5.19 8.09 -4.84
N VAL A 100 -4.45 7.18 -4.20
CA VAL A 100 -3.32 7.52 -3.33
C VAL A 100 -2.24 8.27 -4.13
N ILE A 101 -1.90 7.76 -5.30
CA ILE A 101 -0.91 8.39 -6.19
C ILE A 101 -1.37 9.77 -6.64
N THR A 102 -2.66 9.92 -6.97
CA THR A 102 -3.23 11.20 -7.36
C THR A 102 -3.09 12.25 -6.25
N LYS A 103 -3.11 11.83 -5.00
CA LYS A 103 -2.95 12.72 -3.85
C LYS A 103 -1.50 13.04 -3.50
N GLY A 104 -0.55 12.56 -4.29
CA GLY A 104 0.87 12.81 -4.03
C GLY A 104 1.46 11.91 -2.96
N CYS A 105 0.85 10.77 -2.72
CA CYS A 105 1.30 9.78 -1.76
C CYS A 105 1.87 8.55 -2.48
N LEU A 106 2.51 7.67 -1.72
CA LEU A 106 3.09 6.44 -2.24
C LEU A 106 2.15 5.27 -1.96
N ALA A 107 2.07 4.32 -2.87
CA ALA A 107 1.28 3.11 -2.71
C ALA A 107 2.17 1.89 -2.95
N LEU A 108 2.18 0.98 -1.98
CA LEU A 108 3.02 -0.22 -1.99
C LEU A 108 2.14 -1.45 -1.83
N ASN A 109 2.30 -2.39 -2.76
CA ASN A 109 1.59 -3.66 -2.71
C ASN A 109 2.25 -4.58 -1.68
N PRO A 110 1.48 -5.41 -0.95
CA PRO A 110 2.06 -6.37 0.00
C PRO A 110 3.07 -7.34 -0.59
N ARG A 111 3.09 -7.52 -1.91
CA ARG A 111 4.08 -8.37 -2.59
C ARG A 111 5.34 -7.59 -3.01
N GLY A 112 5.45 -6.32 -2.60
CA GLY A 112 6.64 -5.51 -2.82
C GLY A 112 6.63 -4.64 -4.06
N GLU A 113 5.54 -4.60 -4.80
CA GLU A 113 5.44 -3.72 -5.96
C GLU A 113 5.09 -2.31 -5.52
N LEU A 114 5.92 -1.35 -5.91
CA LEU A 114 5.62 0.07 -5.72
C LEU A 114 4.82 0.55 -6.93
N TYR A 115 3.61 1.04 -6.68
CA TYR A 115 2.79 1.61 -7.74
C TYR A 115 3.28 3.01 -8.07
N THR A 116 3.28 3.33 -9.35
CA THR A 116 3.70 4.62 -9.89
C THR A 116 2.67 5.14 -10.86
N GLU A 117 2.77 6.41 -11.23
CA GLU A 117 1.92 6.96 -12.28
C GLU A 117 2.05 6.18 -13.59
N GLU A 118 3.25 5.66 -13.85
CA GLU A 118 3.51 4.90 -15.08
C GLU A 118 2.83 3.53 -15.06
N ASN A 119 2.94 2.78 -13.96
CA ASN A 119 2.44 1.41 -13.93
C ASN A 119 0.98 1.28 -13.49
N ILE A 120 0.44 2.28 -12.81
CA ILE A 120 -0.91 2.17 -12.23
C ILE A 120 -1.98 2.06 -13.32
N ARG A 121 -1.83 2.76 -14.43
CA ARG A 121 -2.78 2.67 -15.54
C ARG A 121 -2.81 1.26 -16.12
N GLN A 122 -1.63 0.67 -16.31
CA GLN A 122 -1.51 -0.69 -16.80
C GLN A 122 -2.17 -1.68 -15.83
N ARG A 123 -1.96 -1.49 -14.54
CA ARG A 123 -2.58 -2.33 -13.51
C ARG A 123 -4.10 -2.19 -13.49
N LEU A 124 -4.61 -0.98 -13.64
CA LEU A 124 -6.05 -0.74 -13.75
C LEU A 124 -6.65 -1.44 -14.96
N ASN A 125 -5.99 -1.32 -16.12
CA ASN A 125 -6.45 -1.97 -17.35
C ASN A 125 -6.47 -3.49 -17.22
N MET A 126 -5.43 -4.05 -16.60
CA MET A 126 -5.36 -5.50 -16.38
C MET A 126 -6.45 -5.96 -15.41
N ARG A 127 -6.69 -5.19 -14.35
CA ARG A 127 -7.76 -5.47 -13.40
C ARG A 127 -9.12 -5.51 -14.08
N ASP A 128 -9.41 -4.50 -14.90
CA ASP A 128 -10.68 -4.40 -15.63
C ASP A 128 -10.83 -5.55 -16.62
N PHE A 129 -9.76 -5.89 -17.31
CA PHE A 129 -9.73 -7.01 -18.23
C PHE A 129 -10.04 -8.35 -17.54
N MET A 130 -9.38 -8.61 -16.40
CA MET A 130 -9.59 -9.84 -15.63
C MET A 130 -11.01 -9.89 -15.06
N GLU A 131 -11.55 -8.76 -14.62
CA GLU A 131 -12.92 -8.67 -14.15
C GLU A 131 -13.91 -9.00 -15.28
N SER A 132 -13.65 -8.47 -16.45
CA SER A 132 -14.44 -8.76 -17.64
C SER A 132 -14.45 -10.26 -17.98
N LEU A 133 -13.29 -10.90 -17.88
CA LEU A 133 -13.18 -12.35 -18.10
C LEU A 133 -14.00 -13.14 -17.08
N ARG A 134 -13.91 -12.77 -15.80
CA ARG A 134 -14.69 -13.44 -14.75
C ARG A 134 -16.18 -13.26 -14.94
N SER A 135 -16.61 -12.07 -15.35
CA SER A 135 -18.01 -11.79 -15.64
C SER A 135 -18.53 -12.62 -16.82
N SER A 136 -17.66 -12.99 -17.72
CA SER A 136 -18.00 -13.87 -18.87
C SER A 136 -17.98 -15.35 -18.51
N GLY A 137 -17.68 -15.70 -17.27
CA GLY A 137 -17.63 -17.08 -16.80
C GLY A 137 -16.30 -17.77 -17.00
N VAL A 138 -15.25 -17.03 -17.38
CA VAL A 138 -13.90 -17.58 -17.53
C VAL A 138 -13.26 -17.73 -16.16
N ASP A 139 -12.71 -18.92 -15.89
CA ASP A 139 -11.94 -19.16 -14.67
C ASP A 139 -10.52 -18.61 -14.86
N THR A 140 -10.20 -17.55 -14.13
CA THR A 140 -8.89 -16.91 -14.22
C THR A 140 -7.89 -17.47 -13.20
N GLY A 141 -8.31 -18.41 -12.35
CA GLY A 141 -7.44 -19.10 -11.40
C GLY A 141 -7.09 -18.34 -10.13
N GLY A 142 -7.39 -17.06 -10.04
CA GLY A 142 -7.05 -16.24 -8.88
C GLY A 142 -5.57 -15.95 -8.75
N PRO A 143 -5.17 -15.15 -7.75
CA PRO A 143 -3.78 -14.77 -7.54
C PRO A 143 -2.93 -15.94 -7.05
N ALA A 144 -1.63 -15.90 -7.35
CA ALA A 144 -0.67 -16.86 -6.83
C ALA A 144 -0.59 -16.76 -5.30
N SER A 145 -0.27 -17.87 -4.65
CA SER A 145 -0.05 -17.90 -3.21
C SER A 145 1.07 -16.94 -2.81
N PHE A 146 0.92 -16.32 -1.64
CA PHE A 146 1.92 -15.42 -1.08
C PHE A 146 3.17 -16.21 -0.70
N SER A 147 4.33 -15.79 -1.19
CA SER A 147 5.57 -16.55 -1.08
C SER A 147 6.62 -15.82 -0.21
N LYS A 148 7.70 -16.54 0.12
CA LYS A 148 8.87 -15.93 0.77
C LYS A 148 9.50 -14.84 -0.10
N ALA A 149 9.50 -15.02 -1.41
CA ALA A 149 10.01 -14.03 -2.35
C ALA A 149 9.18 -12.74 -2.28
N ASP A 150 7.87 -12.87 -2.19
CA ASP A 150 6.98 -11.73 -2.04
C ASP A 150 7.27 -10.97 -0.75
N ARG A 151 7.43 -11.70 0.36
CA ARG A 151 7.74 -11.12 1.66
C ARG A 151 9.07 -10.38 1.64
N GLN A 152 10.09 -10.98 1.04
CA GLN A 152 11.41 -10.36 0.93
C GLN A 152 11.37 -9.11 0.05
N ALA A 153 10.65 -9.18 -1.06
CA ALA A 153 10.49 -8.03 -1.96
C ALA A 153 9.82 -6.86 -1.24
N PHE A 154 8.79 -7.14 -0.43
CA PHE A 154 8.13 -6.13 0.36
C PHE A 154 9.08 -5.50 1.38
N ALA A 155 9.81 -6.33 2.13
CA ALA A 155 10.75 -5.85 3.14
C ALA A 155 11.83 -4.97 2.52
N ASN A 156 12.38 -5.39 1.38
CA ASN A 156 13.40 -4.63 0.68
C ASN A 156 12.89 -3.27 0.21
N GLN A 157 11.69 -3.26 -0.35
CA GLN A 157 11.10 -2.01 -0.86
C GLN A 157 10.75 -1.07 0.27
N LEU A 158 10.19 -1.61 1.36
CA LEU A 158 9.88 -0.81 2.54
C LEU A 158 11.14 -0.17 3.12
N ASP A 159 12.22 -0.94 3.23
CA ASP A 159 13.49 -0.42 3.73
C ASP A 159 13.99 0.75 2.88
N ARG A 160 13.88 0.65 1.56
CA ARG A 160 14.26 1.76 0.67
C ARG A 160 13.43 3.00 0.90
N LEU A 161 12.12 2.82 1.08
CA LEU A 161 11.20 3.95 1.28
C LEU A 161 11.38 4.61 2.63
N LEU A 162 11.82 3.86 3.64
CA LEU A 162 12.03 4.38 5.00
C LEU A 162 13.47 4.83 5.23
N ALA A 163 14.37 4.61 4.29
CA ALA A 163 15.76 5.06 4.40
C ALA A 163 15.81 6.59 4.42
N ARG A 164 16.58 7.12 5.36
CA ARG A 164 16.75 8.58 5.55
C ARG A 164 18.16 9.03 5.21
#